data_6103013aae2961f8bb2d617b298be8cd
#
_entry.id   6103013aae2961f8bb2d617b298be8cd
#
_cell.length_a   1.000
_cell.length_b   1.000
_cell.length_c   1.000
_cell.angle_alpha   90.00
_cell.angle_beta   90.00
_cell.angle_gamma   90.00
#
_symmetry.space_group_name_H-M   'P 1'
#
loop_
_entity.id
_entity.type
_entity.pdbx_description
1 polymer ?
#
loop_
_entity_poly.entity_id
_entity_poly.type
_entity_poly.pdbx_seq_one_letter_code
_entity_poly.pdbx_strand_id
1 'polypeptide(L)'
;MPKKLYFITTEIIPFANVTSLAEFSTKVPLLLQENGHDIRTIIPKYGYVSERKYILREVIRLREIPFAFKGDDHVTSAKSAFIPKTRVQVYFLEDEYWFKPLTNLVYKSKNGRVLADNAERYGYYSKAVLSTLPHLFWAPDIFICNGWQSALVPGLFKKHFEGINQFYKKIQTVLIIHELNDYSNILRKDLEEMEVPIHESLKGDSLNVYDVASFSADQIVVIDKKEDEISEKLLKYSGISANKEKLSVIKYSDDEMPDFIDIADQLDKIIKKISS
;
A
#
# COMPACT_ATOMS: atom_id res chain seq x y z
N MET A 1 9.95 -18.35 -10.12
CA MET A 1 8.74 -19.14 -9.77
C MET A 1 7.59 -18.20 -9.51
N PRO A 2 6.32 -18.58 -9.78
CA PRO A 2 5.15 -17.81 -9.39
C PRO A 2 5.14 -17.49 -7.89
N LYS A 3 4.69 -16.29 -7.52
CA LYS A 3 4.60 -15.81 -6.15
C LYS A 3 3.18 -15.39 -5.82
N LYS A 4 2.82 -15.43 -4.56
CA LYS A 4 1.59 -14.89 -4.04
C LYS A 4 1.83 -13.44 -3.60
N LEU A 5 1.19 -12.50 -4.28
CA LEU A 5 1.41 -11.07 -4.08
C LEU A 5 0.16 -10.42 -3.48
N TYR A 6 0.30 -9.76 -2.33
CA TYR A 6 -0.76 -8.94 -1.77
C TYR A 6 -0.47 -7.47 -2.06
N PHE A 7 -1.17 -6.93 -3.04
CA PHE A 7 -1.00 -5.57 -3.52
C PHE A 7 -1.89 -4.62 -2.72
N ILE A 8 -1.27 -3.83 -1.86
CA ILE A 8 -1.92 -2.92 -0.92
C ILE A 8 -1.82 -1.50 -1.50
N THR A 9 -2.96 -0.90 -1.81
CA THR A 9 -3.05 0.42 -2.43
C THR A 9 -4.33 1.13 -1.98
N THR A 10 -4.52 2.37 -2.40
CA THR A 10 -5.73 3.13 -2.06
C THR A 10 -6.57 3.50 -3.27
N GLU A 11 -6.04 3.29 -4.48
CA GLU A 11 -6.72 3.65 -5.71
C GLU A 11 -6.57 2.54 -6.76
N ILE A 12 -7.67 2.18 -7.43
CA ILE A 12 -7.72 1.27 -8.58
C ILE A 12 -8.87 1.72 -9.49
N ILE A 13 -8.62 1.88 -10.79
CA ILE A 13 -9.67 2.15 -11.79
C ILE A 13 -10.53 0.88 -11.98
N PRO A 14 -11.87 0.98 -12.01
CA PRO A 14 -12.70 2.18 -12.02
C PRO A 14 -13.25 2.58 -10.63
N PHE A 15 -12.77 1.99 -9.54
CA PHE A 15 -13.34 2.14 -8.20
C PHE A 15 -12.94 3.47 -7.55
N ALA A 16 -11.65 3.80 -7.61
CA ALA A 16 -11.08 5.06 -7.16
C ALA A 16 -10.04 5.52 -8.19
N ASN A 17 -10.17 6.76 -8.67
CA ASN A 17 -9.30 7.32 -9.70
C ASN A 17 -9.07 8.81 -9.39
N VAL A 18 -8.03 9.08 -8.60
CA VAL A 18 -7.71 10.43 -8.13
C VAL A 18 -6.33 10.87 -8.63
N THR A 19 -5.37 9.95 -8.63
CA THR A 19 -3.99 10.20 -9.05
C THR A 19 -3.53 9.14 -10.06
N SER A 20 -2.33 9.29 -10.61
CA SER A 20 -1.67 8.29 -11.47
C SER A 20 -1.50 6.93 -10.78
N LEU A 21 -1.53 6.90 -9.45
CA LEU A 21 -1.50 5.67 -8.65
C LEU A 21 -2.64 4.71 -9.05
N ALA A 22 -3.82 5.23 -9.39
CA ALA A 22 -4.98 4.44 -9.77
C ALA A 22 -4.74 3.63 -11.06
N GLU A 23 -4.10 4.24 -12.05
CA GLU A 23 -3.78 3.56 -13.30
C GLU A 23 -2.68 2.51 -13.11
N PHE A 24 -1.60 2.87 -12.40
CA PHE A 24 -0.55 1.93 -12.02
C PHE A 24 -1.12 0.72 -11.28
N SER A 25 -1.96 0.96 -10.25
CA SER A 25 -2.60 -0.10 -9.45
C SER A 25 -3.60 -0.95 -10.22
N THR A 26 -4.00 -0.52 -11.41
CA THR A 26 -4.88 -1.28 -12.31
C THR A 26 -4.07 -2.13 -13.29
N LYS A 27 -3.06 -1.52 -13.91
CA LYS A 27 -2.28 -2.13 -15.00
C LYS A 27 -1.23 -3.12 -14.49
N VAL A 28 -0.42 -2.70 -13.51
CA VAL A 28 0.70 -3.51 -13.03
C VAL A 28 0.26 -4.83 -12.37
N PRO A 29 -0.75 -4.86 -11.48
CA PRO A 29 -1.24 -6.15 -10.98
C PRO A 29 -1.74 -7.10 -12.06
N LEU A 30 -2.40 -6.59 -13.11
CA LEU A 30 -2.84 -7.40 -14.24
C LEU A 30 -1.66 -8.03 -14.97
N LEU A 31 -0.65 -7.23 -15.30
CA LEU A 31 0.55 -7.71 -16.01
C LEU A 31 1.36 -8.70 -15.16
N LEU A 32 1.48 -8.46 -13.85
CA LEU A 32 2.11 -9.43 -12.95
C LEU A 32 1.31 -10.74 -12.85
N GLN A 33 -0.02 -10.68 -12.94
CA GLN A 33 -0.84 -11.90 -13.01
C GLN A 33 -0.65 -12.64 -14.34
N GLU A 34 -0.52 -11.93 -15.45
CA GLU A 34 -0.18 -12.51 -16.75
C GLU A 34 1.20 -13.16 -16.75
N ASN A 35 2.16 -12.61 -15.98
CA ASN A 35 3.47 -13.21 -15.72
C ASN A 35 3.42 -14.43 -14.77
N GLY A 36 2.21 -14.85 -14.36
CA GLY A 36 1.96 -16.09 -13.63
C GLY A 36 1.87 -15.96 -12.10
N HIS A 37 1.92 -14.75 -11.54
CA HIS A 37 1.76 -14.55 -10.10
C HIS A 37 0.29 -14.72 -9.66
N ASP A 38 0.08 -15.25 -8.43
CA ASP A 38 -1.22 -15.21 -7.75
C ASP A 38 -1.32 -13.87 -7.01
N ILE A 39 -2.05 -12.91 -7.60
CA ILE A 39 -2.13 -11.56 -7.07
C ILE A 39 -3.52 -11.26 -6.55
N ARG A 40 -3.58 -10.69 -5.35
CA ARG A 40 -4.78 -10.12 -4.75
C ARG A 40 -4.51 -8.68 -4.38
N THR A 41 -5.50 -7.84 -4.59
CA THR A 41 -5.38 -6.42 -4.27
C THR A 41 -6.35 -6.03 -3.18
N ILE A 42 -6.03 -4.99 -2.42
CA ILE A 42 -6.93 -4.43 -1.41
C ILE A 42 -6.89 -2.91 -1.45
N ILE A 43 -8.08 -2.30 -1.36
CA ILE A 43 -8.28 -0.86 -1.27
C ILE A 43 -9.29 -0.54 -0.17
N PRO A 44 -9.34 0.70 0.36
CA PRO A 44 -10.46 1.14 1.17
C PRO A 44 -11.76 1.14 0.36
N LYS A 45 -12.87 0.75 0.98
CA LYS A 45 -14.20 0.92 0.39
C LYS A 45 -14.72 2.31 0.64
N TYR A 46 -14.48 3.20 -0.30
CA TYR A 46 -15.02 4.56 -0.24
C TYR A 46 -16.53 4.57 -0.42
N GLY A 47 -17.23 5.48 0.27
CA GLY A 47 -18.68 5.55 0.25
C GLY A 47 -19.29 5.83 -1.13
N TYR A 48 -18.54 6.44 -2.05
CA TYR A 48 -18.97 6.66 -3.42
C TYR A 48 -18.83 5.45 -4.34
N VAL A 49 -18.14 4.38 -3.89
CA VAL A 49 -18.00 3.14 -4.67
C VAL A 49 -19.31 2.38 -4.67
N SER A 50 -19.97 2.33 -5.81
CA SER A 50 -21.27 1.68 -5.96
C SER A 50 -21.16 0.16 -5.92
N GLU A 51 -21.70 -0.47 -4.89
CA GLU A 51 -21.75 -1.93 -4.75
C GLU A 51 -22.51 -2.61 -5.87
N ARG A 52 -23.64 -2.01 -6.28
CA ARG A 52 -24.46 -2.54 -7.36
C ARG A 52 -23.78 -2.46 -8.72
N LYS A 53 -23.14 -1.31 -9.03
CA LYS A 53 -22.46 -1.10 -10.31
C LYS A 53 -21.29 -2.07 -10.51
N TYR A 54 -20.53 -2.32 -9.44
CA TYR A 54 -19.33 -3.12 -9.49
C TYR A 54 -19.51 -4.54 -8.96
N ILE A 55 -20.75 -4.90 -8.58
CA ILE A 55 -21.13 -6.24 -8.10
C ILE A 55 -20.23 -6.65 -6.94
N LEU A 56 -20.10 -5.76 -5.93
CA LEU A 56 -19.36 -6.10 -4.73
C LEU A 56 -20.04 -7.25 -4.00
N ARG A 57 -19.30 -8.32 -3.77
CA ARG A 57 -19.79 -9.52 -3.10
C ARG A 57 -19.27 -9.56 -1.67
N GLU A 58 -20.14 -9.92 -0.76
CA GLU A 58 -19.75 -10.21 0.60
C GLU A 58 -18.89 -11.48 0.64
N VAL A 59 -17.87 -11.42 1.47
CA VAL A 59 -17.00 -12.58 1.77
C VAL A 59 -17.24 -12.92 3.23
N ILE A 60 -17.99 -13.98 3.49
CA ILE A 60 -18.49 -14.34 4.84
C ILE A 60 -17.35 -14.35 5.87
N ARG A 61 -16.20 -14.93 5.53
CA ARG A 61 -15.04 -15.01 6.41
C ARG A 61 -14.30 -13.68 6.63
N LEU A 62 -14.64 -12.64 5.87
CA LEU A 62 -14.09 -11.29 6.03
C LEU A 62 -15.09 -10.33 6.70
N ARG A 63 -16.08 -10.85 7.38
CA ARG A 63 -16.98 -10.08 8.22
C ARG A 63 -16.40 -9.99 9.63
N GLU A 64 -16.57 -8.82 10.23
CA GLU A 64 -16.28 -8.58 11.65
C GLU A 64 -14.87 -9.04 12.07
N ILE A 65 -13.85 -8.61 11.32
CA ILE A 65 -12.44 -8.89 11.61
C ILE A 65 -12.01 -7.99 12.78
N PRO A 66 -11.72 -8.55 13.96
CA PRO A 66 -11.28 -7.76 15.11
C PRO A 66 -9.79 -7.40 14.99
N PHE A 67 -9.43 -6.20 15.43
CA PHE A 67 -8.04 -5.79 15.60
C PHE A 67 -7.94 -4.60 16.55
N ALA A 68 -6.77 -4.42 17.18
CA ALA A 68 -6.49 -3.28 18.04
C ALA A 68 -5.80 -2.16 17.26
N PHE A 69 -6.20 -0.91 17.50
CA PHE A 69 -5.57 0.27 16.92
C PHE A 69 -5.59 1.43 17.93
N LYS A 70 -4.45 2.03 18.22
CA LYS A 70 -4.26 3.11 19.21
C LYS A 70 -4.81 2.77 20.61
N GLY A 71 -4.74 1.50 21.01
CA GLY A 71 -5.23 1.03 22.31
C GLY A 71 -6.70 0.67 22.37
N ASP A 72 -7.47 0.93 21.31
CA ASP A 72 -8.89 0.60 21.21
C ASP A 72 -9.14 -0.65 20.34
N ASP A 73 -10.19 -1.39 20.67
CA ASP A 73 -10.67 -2.52 19.88
C ASP A 73 -11.52 -2.02 18.70
N HIS A 74 -11.18 -2.46 17.52
CA HIS A 74 -11.88 -2.16 16.27
C HIS A 74 -12.35 -3.41 15.56
N VAL A 75 -13.33 -3.24 14.69
CA VAL A 75 -13.84 -4.28 13.81
C VAL A 75 -13.93 -3.73 12.40
N THR A 76 -13.42 -4.46 11.44
CA THR A 76 -13.54 -4.15 10.01
C THR A 76 -14.13 -5.31 9.24
N SER A 77 -14.59 -5.07 8.05
CA SER A 77 -15.06 -6.10 7.12
C SER A 77 -14.48 -5.85 5.72
N ALA A 78 -14.54 -6.84 4.85
CA ALA A 78 -14.18 -6.61 3.47
C ALA A 78 -15.12 -7.33 2.50
N LYS A 79 -15.50 -6.62 1.43
CA LYS A 79 -16.19 -7.15 0.25
C LYS A 79 -15.17 -7.43 -0.85
N SER A 80 -15.59 -8.13 -1.91
CA SER A 80 -14.72 -8.40 -3.05
C SER A 80 -15.41 -8.18 -4.38
N ALA A 81 -14.62 -7.78 -5.37
CA ALA A 81 -14.99 -7.78 -6.77
C ALA A 81 -13.75 -8.10 -7.63
N PHE A 82 -13.90 -8.07 -8.94
CA PHE A 82 -12.79 -8.12 -9.88
C PHE A 82 -12.62 -6.77 -10.58
N ILE A 83 -11.40 -6.44 -10.95
CA ILE A 83 -11.20 -5.35 -11.91
C ILE A 83 -11.97 -5.76 -13.19
N PRO A 84 -12.84 -4.91 -13.74
CA PRO A 84 -13.69 -5.27 -14.88
C PRO A 84 -12.89 -5.85 -16.04
N LYS A 85 -13.40 -6.95 -16.61
CA LYS A 85 -12.79 -7.70 -17.73
C LYS A 85 -11.45 -8.36 -17.41
N THR A 86 -11.09 -8.48 -16.14
CA THR A 86 -9.86 -9.15 -15.69
C THR A 86 -10.16 -10.25 -14.66
N ARG A 87 -9.12 -10.97 -14.23
CA ARG A 87 -9.18 -11.93 -13.11
C ARG A 87 -8.50 -11.43 -11.86
N VAL A 88 -8.09 -10.15 -11.83
CA VAL A 88 -7.47 -9.54 -10.64
C VAL A 88 -8.55 -9.28 -9.60
N GLN A 89 -8.46 -9.98 -8.47
CA GLN A 89 -9.39 -9.83 -7.35
C GLN A 89 -9.04 -8.60 -6.51
N VAL A 90 -10.05 -7.81 -6.21
CA VAL A 90 -9.94 -6.63 -5.35
C VAL A 90 -10.78 -6.85 -4.10
N TYR A 91 -10.19 -6.67 -2.94
CA TYR A 91 -10.89 -6.56 -1.66
C TYR A 91 -11.14 -5.09 -1.34
N PHE A 92 -12.29 -4.81 -0.77
CA PHE A 92 -12.75 -3.48 -0.38
C PHE A 92 -12.91 -3.46 1.13
N LEU A 93 -11.92 -2.90 1.83
CA LEU A 93 -11.93 -2.79 3.28
C LEU A 93 -12.98 -1.75 3.72
N GLU A 94 -13.95 -2.18 4.49
CA GLU A 94 -15.08 -1.35 4.93
C GLU A 94 -14.78 -0.71 6.27
N ASP A 95 -15.09 0.57 6.36
CA ASP A 95 -15.18 1.30 7.60
C ASP A 95 -16.12 2.51 7.45
N GLU A 96 -17.07 2.62 8.38
CA GLU A 96 -18.12 3.66 8.37
C GLU A 96 -17.56 5.04 8.71
N TYR A 97 -16.55 5.10 9.54
CA TYR A 97 -15.95 6.34 10.02
C TYR A 97 -14.84 6.85 9.10
N TRP A 98 -13.88 5.97 8.73
CA TRP A 98 -12.70 6.38 7.99
C TRP A 98 -12.90 6.54 6.48
N PHE A 99 -13.66 5.66 5.84
CA PHE A 99 -13.69 5.60 4.38
C PHE A 99 -15.05 5.95 3.78
N LYS A 100 -16.14 5.64 4.47
CA LYS A 100 -17.47 5.94 3.95
C LYS A 100 -17.74 7.43 3.75
N PRO A 101 -17.31 8.35 4.62
CA PRO A 101 -17.54 9.78 4.45
C PRO A 101 -16.68 10.44 3.37
N LEU A 102 -15.60 9.77 2.91
CA LEU A 102 -14.66 10.37 1.97
C LEU A 102 -15.31 10.65 0.61
N THR A 103 -14.93 11.78 0.04
CA THR A 103 -15.27 12.16 -1.33
C THR A 103 -14.36 11.43 -2.33
N ASN A 104 -14.63 11.60 -3.62
CA ASN A 104 -13.79 11.07 -4.70
C ASN A 104 -12.37 11.65 -4.79
N LEU A 105 -11.98 12.54 -3.88
CA LEU A 105 -10.62 13.05 -3.72
C LEU A 105 -9.80 12.28 -2.67
N VAL A 106 -10.37 11.26 -2.06
CA VAL A 106 -9.88 10.29 -1.06
C VAL A 106 -9.14 10.90 0.14
N TYR A 107 -8.00 11.53 -0.04
CA TYR A 107 -7.18 12.13 1.03
C TYR A 107 -7.28 13.67 1.08
N LYS A 108 -8.18 14.24 0.26
CA LYS A 108 -8.44 15.69 0.19
C LYS A 108 -9.93 15.97 0.35
N SER A 109 -10.25 17.13 0.89
CA SER A 109 -11.60 17.67 0.88
C SER A 109 -12.01 18.16 -0.52
N LYS A 110 -13.29 18.50 -0.71
CA LYS A 110 -13.83 18.96 -2.01
C LYS A 110 -13.13 20.20 -2.57
N ASN A 111 -12.56 21.05 -1.72
CA ASN A 111 -11.78 22.24 -2.11
C ASN A 111 -10.28 21.95 -2.28
N GLY A 112 -9.86 20.68 -2.28
CA GLY A 112 -8.47 20.27 -2.49
C GLY A 112 -7.57 20.34 -1.24
N ARG A 113 -8.10 20.76 -0.06
CA ARG A 113 -7.33 20.79 1.18
C ARG A 113 -7.04 19.36 1.64
N VAL A 114 -5.80 19.08 1.97
CA VAL A 114 -5.38 17.81 2.57
C VAL A 114 -6.10 17.61 3.91
N LEU A 115 -6.63 16.42 4.14
CA LEU A 115 -7.34 16.08 5.37
C LEU A 115 -6.33 15.91 6.52
N ALA A 116 -6.63 16.53 7.67
CA ALA A 116 -5.72 16.52 8.82
C ALA A 116 -5.55 15.15 9.47
N ASP A 117 -6.54 14.27 9.31
CA ASP A 117 -6.61 12.92 9.89
C ASP A 117 -6.04 11.83 8.96
N ASN A 118 -5.38 12.19 7.85
CA ASN A 118 -4.81 11.21 6.92
C ASN A 118 -3.80 10.28 7.56
N ALA A 119 -2.97 10.77 8.49
CA ALA A 119 -2.00 9.95 9.20
C ALA A 119 -2.68 8.78 9.92
N GLU A 120 -3.69 9.10 10.72
CA GLU A 120 -4.46 8.12 11.48
C GLU A 120 -5.28 7.20 10.57
N ARG A 121 -5.93 7.75 9.54
CA ARG A 121 -6.72 6.99 8.55
C ARG A 121 -5.90 5.91 7.87
N TYR A 122 -4.70 6.24 7.40
CA TYR A 122 -3.87 5.27 6.69
C TYR A 122 -3.05 4.39 7.62
N GLY A 123 -2.81 4.81 8.86
CA GLY A 123 -2.35 3.92 9.94
C GLY A 123 -3.40 2.85 10.28
N TYR A 124 -4.66 3.28 10.46
CA TYR A 124 -5.80 2.37 10.63
C TYR A 124 -5.90 1.38 9.45
N TYR A 125 -5.89 1.90 8.22
CA TYR A 125 -5.93 1.08 7.01
C TYR A 125 -4.82 0.03 7.00
N SER A 126 -3.60 0.44 7.28
CA SER A 126 -2.44 -0.46 7.26
C SER A 126 -2.60 -1.61 8.27
N LYS A 127 -3.06 -1.32 9.48
CA LYS A 127 -3.26 -2.35 10.54
C LYS A 127 -4.45 -3.25 10.22
N ALA A 128 -5.56 -2.68 9.75
CA ALA A 128 -6.74 -3.42 9.33
C ALA A 128 -6.45 -4.37 8.17
N VAL A 129 -5.70 -3.93 7.15
CA VAL A 129 -5.28 -4.79 6.02
C VAL A 129 -4.47 -5.98 6.50
N LEU A 130 -3.51 -5.77 7.39
CA LEU A 130 -2.71 -6.86 7.97
C LEU A 130 -3.59 -7.88 8.71
N SER A 131 -4.61 -7.42 9.41
CA SER A 131 -5.54 -8.27 10.15
C SER A 131 -6.43 -9.15 9.27
N THR A 132 -6.53 -8.89 7.96
CA THR A 132 -7.33 -9.70 7.03
C THR A 132 -6.74 -11.08 6.73
N LEU A 133 -5.43 -11.27 6.84
CA LEU A 133 -4.75 -12.48 6.31
C LEU A 133 -5.26 -13.80 6.88
N PRO A 134 -5.45 -13.97 8.20
CA PRO A 134 -5.99 -15.22 8.74
C PRO A 134 -7.38 -15.55 8.20
N HIS A 135 -8.17 -14.52 7.94
CA HIS A 135 -9.54 -14.64 7.42
C HIS A 135 -9.59 -14.91 5.91
N LEU A 136 -8.52 -14.54 5.19
CA LEU A 136 -8.37 -14.88 3.78
C LEU A 136 -8.01 -16.35 3.55
N PHE A 137 -7.51 -17.06 4.57
CA PHE A 137 -6.90 -18.39 4.44
C PHE A 137 -5.88 -18.45 3.31
N TRP A 138 -5.13 -17.37 3.16
CA TRP A 138 -4.17 -17.20 2.10
C TRP A 138 -3.00 -16.39 2.63
N ALA A 139 -1.81 -16.97 2.61
CA ALA A 139 -0.59 -16.32 3.01
C ALA A 139 0.15 -15.84 1.77
N PRO A 140 0.39 -14.54 1.60
CA PRO A 140 1.22 -14.03 0.52
C PRO A 140 2.69 -14.34 0.77
N ASP A 141 3.47 -14.38 -0.32
CA ASP A 141 4.93 -14.39 -0.23
C ASP A 141 5.45 -12.96 -0.05
N ILE A 142 4.72 -11.98 -0.62
CA ILE A 142 5.15 -10.57 -0.66
C ILE A 142 3.96 -9.64 -0.43
N PHE A 143 4.17 -8.65 0.45
CA PHE A 143 3.36 -7.43 0.47
C PHE A 143 3.95 -6.41 -0.50
N ILE A 144 3.15 -5.93 -1.44
CA ILE A 144 3.47 -4.78 -2.28
C ILE A 144 2.72 -3.57 -1.71
N CYS A 145 3.44 -2.69 -1.05
CA CYS A 145 2.92 -1.48 -0.42
C CYS A 145 3.07 -0.32 -1.40
N ASN A 146 1.98 0.08 -2.05
CA ASN A 146 1.99 1.00 -3.17
C ASN A 146 1.56 2.41 -2.76
N GLY A 147 2.51 3.35 -2.78
CA GLY A 147 2.30 4.74 -2.39
C GLY A 147 2.42 5.01 -0.88
N TRP A 148 2.43 6.29 -0.52
CA TRP A 148 2.64 6.74 0.86
C TRP A 148 1.56 6.26 1.84
N GLN A 149 0.34 6.07 1.37
CA GLN A 149 -0.81 5.63 2.18
C GLN A 149 -0.65 4.20 2.71
N SER A 150 0.20 3.40 2.10
CA SER A 150 0.51 2.03 2.54
C SER A 150 1.93 1.88 3.09
N ALA A 151 2.68 2.97 3.18
CA ALA A 151 4.07 2.93 3.63
C ALA A 151 4.26 2.50 5.09
N LEU A 152 3.22 2.58 5.93
CA LEU A 152 3.28 2.12 7.32
C LEU A 152 3.15 0.59 7.46
N VAL A 153 2.69 -0.12 6.42
CA VAL A 153 2.48 -1.57 6.45
C VAL A 153 3.76 -2.35 6.81
N PRO A 154 4.94 -2.11 6.22
CA PRO A 154 6.14 -2.87 6.56
C PRO A 154 6.52 -2.78 8.03
N GLY A 155 6.47 -1.56 8.61
CA GLY A 155 6.79 -1.34 10.02
C GLY A 155 5.81 -2.02 10.97
N LEU A 156 4.51 -1.83 10.74
CA LEU A 156 3.46 -2.45 11.53
C LEU A 156 3.47 -3.97 11.40
N PHE A 157 3.75 -4.50 10.20
CA PHE A 157 3.89 -5.93 9.98
C PHE A 157 5.01 -6.52 10.84
N LYS A 158 6.22 -5.99 10.74
CA LYS A 158 7.39 -6.50 11.46
C LYS A 158 7.23 -6.40 12.98
N LYS A 159 6.62 -5.34 13.47
CA LYS A 159 6.44 -5.13 14.91
C LYS A 159 5.31 -5.98 15.52
N HIS A 160 4.18 -6.14 14.81
CA HIS A 160 2.96 -6.67 15.43
C HIS A 160 2.48 -8.00 14.85
N PHE A 161 2.92 -8.37 13.65
CA PHE A 161 2.34 -9.53 12.96
C PHE A 161 3.36 -10.59 12.57
N GLU A 162 4.60 -10.21 12.28
CA GLU A 162 5.60 -11.16 11.81
C GLU A 162 5.78 -12.32 12.79
N GLY A 163 5.58 -13.54 12.30
CA GLY A 163 5.78 -14.76 13.06
C GLY A 163 4.68 -15.12 14.07
N ILE A 164 3.64 -14.29 14.29
CA ILE A 164 2.59 -14.59 15.30
C ILE A 164 1.74 -15.82 14.94
N ASN A 165 1.61 -16.15 13.68
CA ASN A 165 0.97 -17.37 13.20
C ASN A 165 1.43 -17.77 11.79
N GLN A 166 0.88 -18.88 11.26
CA GLN A 166 1.28 -19.41 9.96
C GLN A 166 1.02 -18.49 8.76
N PHE A 167 0.10 -17.52 8.87
CA PHE A 167 -0.24 -16.60 7.76
C PHE A 167 0.75 -15.43 7.64
N TYR A 168 1.59 -15.20 8.67
CA TYR A 168 2.54 -14.10 8.74
C TYR A 168 4.01 -14.56 8.75
N LYS A 169 4.27 -15.79 8.28
CA LYS A 169 5.63 -16.33 8.21
C LYS A 169 6.27 -16.02 6.86
N LYS A 170 7.50 -15.54 6.88
CA LYS A 170 8.36 -15.37 5.70
C LYS A 170 7.76 -14.46 4.60
N ILE A 171 6.99 -13.46 4.98
CA ILE A 171 6.47 -12.48 4.02
C ILE A 171 7.53 -11.39 3.83
N GLN A 172 7.91 -11.14 2.57
CA GLN A 172 8.76 -10.02 2.18
C GLN A 172 7.90 -8.77 1.96
N THR A 173 8.49 -7.61 2.16
CA THR A 173 7.80 -6.33 1.98
C THR A 173 8.49 -5.49 0.91
N VAL A 174 7.73 -5.07 -0.09
CA VAL A 174 8.17 -4.17 -1.17
C VAL A 174 7.42 -2.86 -1.05
N LEU A 175 8.13 -1.78 -0.83
CA LEU A 175 7.58 -0.43 -0.83
C LEU A 175 7.76 0.20 -2.20
N ILE A 176 6.67 0.61 -2.85
CA ILE A 176 6.73 1.32 -4.14
C ILE A 176 6.48 2.81 -3.92
N ILE A 177 7.36 3.65 -4.44
CA ILE A 177 7.34 5.10 -4.33
C ILE A 177 7.17 5.71 -5.72
N HIS A 178 6.14 6.55 -5.90
CA HIS A 178 5.83 7.22 -7.16
C HIS A 178 6.01 8.73 -7.11
N GLU A 179 5.93 9.29 -5.91
CA GLU A 179 5.92 10.73 -5.70
C GLU A 179 6.48 11.11 -4.34
N LEU A 180 6.96 12.33 -4.24
CA LEU A 180 7.28 13.00 -2.99
C LEU A 180 6.34 14.18 -2.81
N ASN A 181 5.72 14.26 -1.66
CA ASN A 181 4.79 15.35 -1.31
C ASN A 181 4.80 15.63 0.19
N ASP A 182 4.34 16.81 0.58
CA ASP A 182 4.36 17.23 1.99
C ASP A 182 3.39 16.45 2.87
N TYR A 183 2.33 15.89 2.31
CA TYR A 183 1.34 15.10 3.07
C TYR A 183 1.79 13.66 3.35
N SER A 184 2.94 13.25 2.84
CA SER A 184 3.65 12.05 3.28
C SER A 184 4.48 12.27 4.56
N ASN A 185 4.52 13.50 5.09
CA ASN A 185 5.13 13.80 6.37
C ASN A 185 4.10 13.68 7.49
N ILE A 186 4.41 12.87 8.50
CA ILE A 186 3.54 12.57 9.64
C ILE A 186 4.25 13.02 10.92
N LEU A 187 3.48 13.54 11.87
CA LEU A 187 4.01 13.91 13.17
C LEU A 187 4.52 12.65 13.89
N ARG A 188 5.69 12.75 14.51
CA ARG A 188 6.29 11.65 15.29
C ARG A 188 5.32 11.10 16.32
N LYS A 189 4.63 11.97 17.07
CA LYS A 189 3.66 11.56 18.08
C LYS A 189 2.54 10.69 17.51
N ASP A 190 2.06 10.99 16.28
CA ASP A 190 1.00 10.22 15.65
C ASP A 190 1.51 8.82 15.26
N LEU A 191 2.76 8.73 14.77
CA LEU A 191 3.42 7.45 14.49
C LEU A 191 3.61 6.61 15.77
N GLU A 192 4.01 7.26 16.88
CA GLU A 192 4.19 6.61 18.18
C GLU A 192 2.85 6.11 18.74
N GLU A 193 1.78 6.92 18.67
CA GLU A 193 0.42 6.53 19.09
C GLU A 193 -0.12 5.36 18.25
N MET A 194 0.23 5.28 16.97
CA MET A 194 -0.11 4.16 16.08
C MET A 194 0.84 2.96 16.26
N GLU A 195 1.79 3.06 17.17
CA GLU A 195 2.80 2.02 17.45
C GLU A 195 3.69 1.67 16.25
N VAL A 196 3.88 2.60 15.30
CA VAL A 196 4.81 2.43 14.18
C VAL A 196 6.24 2.44 14.70
N PRO A 197 7.10 1.48 14.33
CA PRO A 197 8.49 1.50 14.74
C PRO A 197 9.24 2.65 14.05
N ILE A 198 9.87 3.49 14.87
CA ILE A 198 10.69 4.61 14.41
C ILE A 198 12.14 4.30 14.80
N HIS A 199 13.02 4.26 13.80
CA HIS A 199 14.43 4.04 14.05
C HIS A 199 15.05 5.25 14.78
N GLU A 200 15.94 5.00 15.72
CA GLU A 200 16.55 6.01 16.60
C GLU A 200 17.36 7.10 15.87
N SER A 201 17.83 6.79 14.67
CA SER A 201 18.57 7.76 13.82
C SER A 201 17.66 8.84 13.24
N LEU A 202 16.35 8.57 13.09
CA LEU A 202 15.41 9.57 12.58
C LEU A 202 15.11 10.60 13.67
N LYS A 203 15.33 11.87 13.37
CA LYS A 203 15.17 12.99 14.30
C LYS A 203 14.08 13.94 13.80
N GLY A 204 13.55 14.78 14.70
CA GLY A 204 12.53 15.78 14.42
C GLY A 204 11.13 15.33 14.79
N ASP A 205 10.21 16.31 14.79
CA ASP A 205 8.82 16.15 15.21
C ASP A 205 7.90 15.73 14.05
N SER A 206 8.37 15.85 12.82
CA SER A 206 7.68 15.40 11.61
C SER A 206 8.63 14.55 10.78
N LEU A 207 8.17 13.37 10.38
CA LEU A 207 8.95 12.36 9.66
C LEU A 207 8.25 11.99 8.35
N ASN A 208 9.02 11.84 7.29
CA ASN A 208 8.51 11.31 6.04
C ASN A 208 8.23 9.81 6.18
N VAL A 209 7.04 9.35 5.76
CA VAL A 209 6.65 7.93 5.92
C VAL A 209 7.55 6.98 5.15
N TYR A 210 8.10 7.38 4.01
CA TYR A 210 9.04 6.56 3.25
C TYR A 210 10.37 6.40 3.97
N ASP A 211 10.82 7.47 4.63
CA ASP A 211 12.04 7.45 5.45
C ASP A 211 11.87 6.50 6.64
N VAL A 212 10.73 6.58 7.33
CA VAL A 212 10.38 5.64 8.41
C VAL A 212 10.29 4.20 7.91
N ALA A 213 9.58 3.97 6.80
CA ALA A 213 9.36 2.64 6.24
C ALA A 213 10.64 1.96 5.74
N SER A 214 11.67 2.74 5.35
CA SER A 214 12.92 2.22 4.79
C SER A 214 13.66 1.25 5.72
N PHE A 215 13.53 1.43 7.03
CA PHE A 215 14.12 0.54 8.03
C PHE A 215 13.42 -0.82 8.13
N SER A 216 12.15 -0.86 7.76
CA SER A 216 11.32 -2.07 7.86
C SER A 216 11.07 -2.75 6.52
N ALA A 217 11.05 -2.02 5.42
CA ALA A 217 10.89 -2.60 4.09
C ALA A 217 12.10 -3.48 3.73
N ASP A 218 11.82 -4.63 3.09
CA ASP A 218 12.88 -5.52 2.60
C ASP A 218 13.42 -5.06 1.25
N GLN A 219 12.56 -4.39 0.46
CA GLN A 219 12.90 -3.78 -0.81
C GLN A 219 12.16 -2.46 -0.99
N ILE A 220 12.81 -1.48 -1.59
CA ILE A 220 12.23 -0.18 -1.96
C ILE A 220 12.35 -0.05 -3.48
N VAL A 221 11.25 0.22 -4.15
CA VAL A 221 11.21 0.41 -5.60
C VAL A 221 10.71 1.82 -5.89
N VAL A 222 11.51 2.60 -6.58
CA VAL A 222 11.12 3.94 -7.03
C VAL A 222 10.71 3.87 -8.49
N ILE A 223 9.50 4.27 -8.78
CA ILE A 223 9.01 4.48 -10.16
C ILE A 223 9.31 5.92 -10.50
N ASP A 224 10.41 6.15 -11.19
CA ASP A 224 11.00 7.46 -11.39
C ASP A 224 10.82 7.94 -12.83
N LYS A 225 10.02 8.96 -13.00
CA LYS A 225 9.95 9.67 -14.28
C LYS A 225 11.24 10.46 -14.47
N LYS A 226 11.81 10.46 -15.68
CA LYS A 226 13.12 11.06 -15.93
C LYS A 226 13.22 12.53 -15.49
N GLU A 227 12.14 13.28 -15.62
CA GLU A 227 12.12 14.71 -15.27
C GLU A 227 11.92 14.94 -13.75
N ASP A 228 11.41 13.97 -13.00
CA ASP A 228 11.03 14.16 -11.59
C ASP A 228 12.18 13.95 -10.61
N GLU A 229 13.18 13.16 -10.99
CA GLU A 229 14.37 12.87 -10.17
C GLU A 229 14.03 12.44 -8.73
N ILE A 230 12.95 11.65 -8.59
CA ILE A 230 12.42 11.22 -7.29
C ILE A 230 13.49 10.43 -6.53
N SER A 231 14.20 9.53 -7.22
CA SER A 231 15.24 8.69 -6.62
C SER A 231 16.38 9.54 -6.02
N GLU A 232 16.78 10.61 -6.67
CA GLU A 232 17.83 11.51 -6.16
C GLU A 232 17.34 12.33 -4.96
N LYS A 233 16.08 12.78 -5.01
CA LYS A 233 15.46 13.50 -3.89
C LYS A 233 15.30 12.59 -2.68
N LEU A 234 14.95 11.33 -2.87
CA LEU A 234 14.82 10.33 -1.81
C LEU A 234 16.14 10.05 -1.09
N LEU A 235 17.26 10.05 -1.78
CA LEU A 235 18.57 9.84 -1.16
C LEU A 235 18.99 10.97 -0.19
N LYS A 236 18.26 12.09 -0.15
CA LYS A 236 18.47 13.14 0.86
C LYS A 236 17.84 12.79 2.22
N TYR A 237 16.95 11.81 2.27
CA TYR A 237 16.37 11.30 3.52
C TYR A 237 17.35 10.32 4.17
N SER A 238 17.56 10.49 5.48
CA SER A 238 18.58 9.76 6.23
C SER A 238 18.35 8.26 6.29
N GLY A 239 17.10 7.83 6.45
CA GLY A 239 16.75 6.40 6.49
C GLY A 239 16.85 5.74 5.11
N ILE A 240 16.39 6.40 4.05
CA ILE A 240 16.55 5.92 2.67
C ILE A 240 18.04 5.80 2.32
N SER A 241 18.83 6.83 2.65
CA SER A 241 20.28 6.83 2.41
C SER A 241 21.01 5.72 3.18
N ALA A 242 20.61 5.47 4.44
CA ALA A 242 21.15 4.39 5.26
C ALA A 242 20.79 2.99 4.75
N ASN A 243 19.70 2.84 3.99
CA ASN A 243 19.22 1.59 3.43
C ASN A 243 19.27 1.57 1.89
N LYS A 244 20.20 2.30 1.30
CA LYS A 244 20.30 2.44 -0.16
C LYS A 244 20.51 1.12 -0.92
N GLU A 245 21.05 0.11 -0.27
CA GLU A 245 21.22 -1.24 -0.83
C GLU A 245 19.89 -1.93 -1.13
N LYS A 246 18.81 -1.52 -0.46
CA LYS A 246 17.45 -2.00 -0.71
C LYS A 246 16.75 -1.23 -1.83
N LEU A 247 17.38 -0.16 -2.38
CA LEU A 247 16.75 0.71 -3.37
C LEU A 247 16.94 0.17 -4.78
N SER A 248 15.85 0.01 -5.49
CA SER A 248 15.83 -0.21 -6.95
C SER A 248 15.07 0.90 -7.63
N VAL A 249 15.56 1.38 -8.75
CA VAL A 249 14.93 2.46 -9.51
C VAL A 249 14.49 1.93 -10.85
N ILE A 250 13.21 2.09 -11.16
CA ILE A 250 12.62 1.83 -12.47
C ILE A 250 12.39 3.20 -13.13
N LYS A 251 13.27 3.55 -14.06
CA LYS A 251 13.15 4.81 -14.81
C LYS A 251 12.31 4.60 -16.06
N TYR A 252 11.38 5.50 -16.29
CA TYR A 252 10.64 5.55 -17.52
C TYR A 252 10.68 6.96 -18.15
N SER A 253 10.65 7.04 -19.47
CA SER A 253 10.47 8.29 -20.19
C SER A 253 9.05 8.32 -20.72
N ASP A 254 8.39 9.43 -20.47
CA ASP A 254 6.99 9.59 -20.80
C ASP A 254 6.84 10.77 -21.74
N ASP A 255 6.92 10.47 -23.02
CA ASP A 255 6.51 11.47 -24.01
C ASP A 255 4.97 11.53 -24.10
N GLU A 256 4.24 10.46 -23.70
CA GLU A 256 2.78 10.43 -23.68
C GLU A 256 2.15 9.54 -22.59
N MET A 257 2.66 8.33 -22.30
CA MET A 257 2.11 7.40 -21.27
C MET A 257 3.18 6.44 -20.73
N PRO A 258 3.11 6.05 -19.42
CA PRO A 258 4.05 5.08 -18.86
C PRO A 258 3.99 3.73 -19.60
N ASP A 259 5.13 3.17 -19.96
CA ASP A 259 5.20 1.79 -20.42
C ASP A 259 5.02 0.82 -19.24
N PHE A 260 3.76 0.51 -18.95
CA PHE A 260 3.43 -0.40 -17.85
C PHE A 260 3.94 -1.82 -18.06
N ILE A 261 4.18 -2.25 -19.31
CA ILE A 261 4.72 -3.59 -19.61
C ILE A 261 6.17 -3.63 -19.14
N ASP A 262 6.98 -2.67 -19.55
CA ASP A 262 8.38 -2.59 -19.10
C ASP A 262 8.49 -2.42 -17.58
N ILE A 263 7.66 -1.56 -16.99
CA ILE A 263 7.61 -1.36 -15.53
C ILE A 263 7.28 -2.68 -14.82
N ALA A 264 6.26 -3.40 -15.28
CA ALA A 264 5.85 -4.67 -14.68
C ALA A 264 6.94 -5.75 -14.83
N ASP A 265 7.62 -5.82 -15.96
CA ASP A 265 8.70 -6.76 -16.20
C ASP A 265 9.93 -6.48 -15.33
N GLN A 266 10.27 -5.21 -15.12
CA GLN A 266 11.34 -4.83 -14.20
C GLN A 266 10.97 -5.12 -12.75
N LEU A 267 9.73 -4.82 -12.35
CA LEU A 267 9.23 -5.15 -11.02
C LEU A 267 9.20 -6.66 -10.78
N ASP A 268 8.80 -7.46 -11.76
CA ASP A 268 8.82 -8.93 -11.69
C ASP A 268 10.24 -9.48 -11.46
N LYS A 269 11.25 -8.92 -12.13
CA LYS A 269 12.65 -9.29 -11.90
C LYS A 269 13.08 -8.99 -10.47
N ILE A 270 12.68 -7.83 -9.91
CA ILE A 270 12.97 -7.48 -8.52
C ILE A 270 12.27 -8.45 -7.57
N ILE A 271 10.97 -8.72 -7.78
CA ILE A 271 10.16 -9.68 -6.98
C ILE A 271 10.82 -11.07 -6.95
N LYS A 272 11.26 -11.57 -8.09
CA LYS A 272 11.92 -12.87 -8.19
C LYS A 272 13.25 -12.90 -7.45
N LYS A 273 14.01 -11.82 -7.46
CA LYS A 273 15.31 -11.71 -6.80
C LYS A 273 15.19 -11.72 -5.27
N ILE A 274 14.25 -10.96 -4.69
CA ILE A 274 14.09 -10.88 -3.23
C ILE A 274 13.50 -12.15 -2.61
N SER A 275 12.92 -13.00 -3.43
CA SER A 275 12.24 -14.24 -3.00
C SER A 275 13.08 -15.51 -3.25
N SER A 276 14.30 -15.36 -3.72
CA SER A 276 15.26 -16.45 -3.90
C SER A 276 16.14 -16.62 -2.66
#